data_feaa15bb3f551d9fc090028a90319573
#
_entry.id   feaa15bb3f551d9fc090028a90319573
#
_cell.length_a   1.000
_cell.length_b   1.000
_cell.length_c   1.000
_cell.angle_alpha   90.00
_cell.angle_beta   90.00
_cell.angle_gamma   90.00
#
_symmetry.space_group_name_H-M   'P 1'
#
loop_
_entity.id
_entity.type
_entity.pdbx_description
1 polymer ?
#
loop_
_entity_poly.entity_id
_entity_poly.type
_entity_poly.pdbx_seq_one_letter_code
_entity_poly.pdbx_strand_id
1 'polypeptide(L)' 'MTMPVWKLAPLFAGLMVMGVAQAADPVKVGSKIDTEGALLGNIILQVLESHDVKTVNKVQLGTTPVVRGAITSGELDI' A
#
# COMPACT_ATOMS: atom_id res chain seq x y z
N MET A 1 3.57 22.42 -41.17
CA MET A 1 3.51 22.26 -40.92
C MET A 1 3.39 22.22 -39.81
N THR A 2 3.44 22.00 -39.24
CA THR A 2 3.33 22.27 -38.38
C THR A 2 2.69 21.67 -37.51
N MET A 3 2.40 21.25 -37.05
CA MET A 3 1.78 20.73 -36.39
C MET A 3 1.81 19.75 -35.59
N PRO A 4 2.28 18.89 -35.41
CA PRO A 4 2.27 17.74 -34.59
C PRO A 4 2.60 17.97 -33.15
N VAL A 5 3.26 19.00 -32.85
CA VAL A 5 3.65 19.27 -31.45
C VAL A 5 2.46 19.37 -30.54
N TRP A 6 1.47 20.10 -30.96
CA TRP A 6 0.30 20.28 -30.09
C TRP A 6 -0.56 19.04 -30.04
N LYS A 7 -0.36 18.10 -30.95
CA LYS A 7 -1.05 16.81 -30.88
C LYS A 7 -0.48 15.93 -29.80
N LEU A 8 0.75 16.14 -29.39
CA LEU A 8 1.37 15.36 -28.33
C LEU A 8 0.94 15.81 -26.95
N ALA A 9 0.49 17.05 -26.83
CA ALA A 9 0.14 17.58 -25.53
C ALA A 9 -0.95 16.77 -24.81
N PRO A 10 -2.05 16.41 -25.49
CA PRO A 10 -3.08 15.61 -24.81
C PRO A 10 -2.57 14.26 -24.35
N LEU A 11 -1.72 13.65 -25.12
CA LEU A 11 -1.15 12.36 -24.74
C LEU A 11 -0.30 12.49 -23.50
N PHE A 12 0.46 13.54 -23.44
CA PHE A 12 1.31 13.80 -22.31
C PHE A 12 0.49 14.03 -21.05
N ALA A 13 -0.54 14.82 -21.16
CA ALA A 13 -1.42 15.09 -20.04
C ALA A 13 -2.08 13.80 -19.54
N GLY A 14 -2.42 12.91 -20.45
CA GLY A 14 -3.01 11.64 -20.06
C GLY A 14 -2.08 10.80 -19.22
N LEU A 15 -0.81 10.78 -19.56
CA LEU A 15 0.17 10.03 -18.79
C LEU A 15 0.33 10.60 -17.40
N MET A 16 0.34 11.90 -17.27
CA MET A 16 0.46 12.53 -15.96
C MET A 16 -0.75 12.24 -15.08
N VAL A 17 -1.93 12.27 -15.66
CA VAL A 17 -3.14 11.96 -14.91
C VAL A 17 -3.10 10.53 -14.41
N MET A 18 -2.65 9.60 -15.22
CA MET A 18 -2.54 8.20 -14.81
C MET A 18 -1.53 8.05 -13.68
N GLY A 19 -0.42 8.79 -13.73
CA GLY A 19 0.55 8.75 -12.66
C GLY A 19 -0.02 9.20 -11.34
N VAL A 20 -0.81 10.27 -11.36
CA VAL A 20 -1.45 10.77 -10.14
C VAL A 20 -2.49 9.77 -9.64
N ALA A 21 -3.24 9.16 -10.54
CA ALA A 21 -4.28 8.21 -10.16
C ALA A 21 -3.70 6.94 -9.57
N GLN A 22 -2.41 6.68 -9.74
CA GLN A 22 -1.76 5.51 -9.16
C GLN A 22 -1.47 5.68 -7.68
N ALA A 23 -1.51 6.89 -7.18
CA ALA A 23 -1.23 7.13 -5.77
C ALA A 23 -2.33 6.49 -4.92
N ALA A 24 -1.93 5.61 -4.03
CA ALA A 24 -2.86 4.88 -3.17
C ALA A 24 -2.40 5.02 -1.73
N ASP A 25 -3.33 4.78 -0.81
CA ASP A 25 -3.00 4.78 0.60
C ASP A 25 -2.08 3.61 0.92
N PRO A 26 -1.18 3.77 1.89
CA PRO A 26 -0.32 2.66 2.32
C PRO A 26 -1.15 1.50 2.86
N VAL A 27 -0.64 0.30 2.66
CA VAL A 27 -1.26 -0.91 3.19
C VAL A 27 -0.83 -1.08 4.65
N LYS A 28 -1.80 -1.19 5.54
CA LYS A 28 -1.55 -1.33 6.97
C LYS A 28 -1.50 -2.81 7.33
N VAL A 29 -0.31 -3.28 7.70
CA VAL A 29 -0.05 -4.69 7.99
C VAL A 29 0.16 -4.86 9.49
N GLY A 30 -0.63 -5.72 10.09
CA GLY A 30 -0.54 -5.98 11.52
C GLY A 30 -0.33 -7.44 11.83
N SER A 31 -0.05 -7.72 13.08
CA SER A 31 0.04 -9.09 13.57
C SER A 31 -0.13 -9.10 15.06
N LYS A 32 -0.28 -10.31 15.61
CA LYS A 32 -0.33 -10.51 17.04
C LYS A 32 1.06 -10.36 17.64
N ILE A 33 1.11 -10.27 18.96
CA ILE A 33 2.36 -10.00 19.67
C ILE A 33 3.29 -11.20 19.76
N ASP A 34 2.89 -12.37 19.27
CA ASP A 34 3.73 -13.55 19.31
C ASP A 34 4.83 -13.51 18.23
N THR A 35 5.82 -14.40 18.41
CA THR A 35 6.95 -14.46 17.51
C THR A 35 6.55 -14.89 16.11
N GLU A 36 5.64 -15.86 16.00
CA GLU A 36 5.19 -16.33 14.70
C GLU A 36 4.45 -15.23 13.95
N GLY A 37 3.57 -14.50 14.64
CA GLY A 37 2.87 -13.38 14.02
C GLY A 37 3.82 -12.30 13.56
N ALA A 38 4.86 -12.03 14.33
CA ALA A 38 5.86 -11.05 13.94
C ALA A 38 6.61 -11.50 12.69
N LEU A 39 6.98 -12.77 12.61
CA LEU A 39 7.67 -13.30 11.44
C LEU A 39 6.80 -13.19 10.19
N LEU A 40 5.56 -13.66 10.28
CA LEU A 40 4.65 -13.64 9.13
C LEU A 40 4.33 -12.22 8.69
N GLY A 41 4.12 -11.33 9.65
CA GLY A 41 3.85 -9.93 9.34
C GLY A 41 5.02 -9.26 8.63
N ASN A 42 6.23 -9.54 9.06
CA ASN A 42 7.42 -8.99 8.43
C ASN A 42 7.63 -9.54 7.02
N ILE A 43 7.29 -10.81 6.80
CA ILE A 43 7.36 -11.39 5.46
C ILE A 43 6.38 -10.66 4.54
N ILE A 44 5.17 -10.43 5.00
CA ILE A 44 4.18 -9.71 4.20
C ILE A 44 4.66 -8.30 3.88
N LEU A 45 5.20 -7.60 4.86
CA LEU A 45 5.74 -6.26 4.63
C LEU A 45 6.82 -6.26 3.56
N GLN A 46 7.75 -7.21 3.64
CA GLN A 46 8.84 -7.27 2.69
C GLN A 46 8.36 -7.58 1.27
N VAL A 47 7.39 -8.47 1.15
CA VAL A 47 6.83 -8.79 -0.17
C VAL A 47 6.15 -7.57 -0.77
N LEU A 48 5.34 -6.88 0.01
CA LEU A 48 4.66 -5.68 -0.49
C LEU A 48 5.67 -4.61 -0.90
N GLU A 49 6.65 -4.36 -0.06
CA GLU A 49 7.65 -3.34 -0.33
C GLU A 49 8.51 -3.68 -1.54
N SER A 50 8.75 -4.96 -1.78
CA SER A 50 9.51 -5.39 -2.96
C SER A 50 8.74 -5.14 -4.25
N HIS A 51 7.44 -4.91 -4.16
CA HIS A 51 6.60 -4.57 -5.30
C HIS A 51 6.23 -3.09 -5.31
N ASP A 52 7.00 -2.27 -4.61
CA ASP A 52 6.81 -0.82 -4.55
C ASP A 52 5.48 -0.42 -3.91
N VAL A 53 4.93 -1.28 -3.07
CA VAL A 53 3.72 -0.95 -2.31
C VAL A 53 4.16 -0.30 -1.00
N LYS A 54 3.61 0.86 -0.69
CA LYS A 54 3.90 1.51 0.58
C LYS A 54 3.13 0.83 1.69
N THR A 55 3.77 0.67 2.84
CA THR A 55 3.21 -0.05 3.96
C THR A 55 3.27 0.77 5.24
N VAL A 56 2.36 0.45 6.16
CA VAL A 56 2.44 0.91 7.54
C VAL A 56 2.64 -0.33 8.38
N ASN A 57 3.68 -0.35 9.18
CA ASN A 57 4.05 -1.51 9.98
C ASN A 57 3.35 -1.44 11.34
N LYS A 58 2.40 -2.34 11.54
CA LYS A 58 1.72 -2.51 12.82
C LYS A 58 1.88 -3.93 13.34
N VAL A 59 3.02 -4.52 13.03
CA VAL A 59 3.38 -5.85 13.49
C VAL A 59 3.48 -5.84 15.02
N GLN A 60 3.03 -6.93 15.64
CA GLN A 60 2.97 -7.09 17.09
C GLN A 60 2.06 -6.04 17.75
N LEU A 61 0.92 -5.80 17.15
CA LEU A 61 -0.02 -4.79 17.61
C LEU A 61 -0.65 -5.15 18.96
N GLY A 62 -0.98 -6.42 19.15
CA GLY A 62 -1.61 -6.83 20.38
C GLY A 62 -2.09 -8.27 20.35
N THR A 63 -2.99 -8.59 21.30
CA THR A 63 -3.59 -9.91 21.39
C THR A 63 -4.66 -10.10 20.33
N THR A 64 -5.23 -11.31 20.27
CA THR A 64 -6.23 -11.63 19.24
C THR A 64 -7.42 -10.66 19.22
N PRO A 65 -8.02 -10.29 20.34
CA PRO A 65 -9.14 -9.34 20.29
C PRO A 65 -8.73 -7.98 19.74
N VAL A 66 -7.53 -7.52 20.06
CA VAL A 66 -7.03 -6.23 19.58
C VAL A 66 -6.84 -6.26 18.07
N VAL A 67 -6.17 -7.30 17.56
CA VAL A 67 -5.91 -7.41 16.14
C VAL A 67 -7.20 -7.60 15.36
N ARG A 68 -8.10 -8.41 15.89
CA ARG A 68 -9.39 -8.63 15.23
C ARG A 68 -10.20 -7.35 15.16
N GLY A 69 -10.20 -6.57 16.24
CA GLY A 69 -10.88 -5.28 16.24
C GLY A 69 -10.26 -4.30 15.23
N ALA A 70 -8.96 -4.34 15.11
CA ALA A 70 -8.27 -3.47 14.15
C ALA A 70 -8.62 -3.82 12.71
N ILE A 71 -8.75 -5.11 12.41
CA ILE A 71 -9.15 -5.54 11.05
C ILE A 71 -10.59 -5.08 10.77
N THR A 72 -11.49 -5.31 11.71
CA THR A 72 -12.90 -5.01 11.45
C THR A 72 -13.17 -3.50 11.40
N SER A 73 -12.36 -2.71 12.09
CA SER A 73 -12.52 -1.25 12.11
C SER A 73 -11.79 -0.56 10.96
N GLY A 74 -10.98 -1.28 10.19
CA GLY A 74 -10.21 -0.68 9.11
C GLY A 74 -8.88 -0.11 9.51
N GLU A 75 -8.44 -0.33 10.73
CA GLU A 75 -7.11 0.10 11.17
C GLU A 75 -6.01 -0.78 10.62
N LEU A 76 -6.35 -1.98 10.19
CA LEU A 76 -5.45 -2.89 9.50
C LEU A 76 -6.09 -3.34 8.20
N ASP A 77 -5.27 -3.58 7.19
CA ASP A 77 -5.72 -4.12 5.92
C ASP A 77 -5.40 -5.61 5.80
N ILE A 78 -4.32 -6.01 6.46
CA ILE A 78 -3.87 -7.40 6.48
C ILE A 78 -3.41 -7.76 7.88
#